data_fd3aceee53ab5517dd5ec011cb0a0607
#
_entry.id   fd3aceee53ab5517dd5ec011cb0a0607
#
_cell.length_a   1.000
_cell.length_b   1.000
_cell.length_c   1.000
_cell.angle_alpha   90.00
_cell.angle_beta   90.00
_cell.angle_gamma   90.00
#
_symmetry.space_group_name_H-M   'P 1'
#
loop_
_entity.id
_entity.type
_entity.pdbx_description
1 polymer ?
#
loop_
_entity_poly.entity_id
_entity_poly.type
_entity_poly.pdbx_seq_one_letter_code
_entity_poly.pdbx_strand_id
1 'polypeptide(L)'
;MRDTHLIKKIKLSKFKNFSLVLKKLSITRPNNFFKVNKFINLQKLEYFETAEEICKMVFSLEKKWKLKKFYSLNSYNSLCQETMLEQLYLKKNGTYRAINNKIDNIDLYKSSKKMKSYLLGIMLTQIFWQSHYKILKFYKKNIKTKKKVKFLEIGSGHGLLSKYLMDSNLKNSGVICDISKQSLSLVKNILKNSKNLNKIKFINEDFFKLNEKSKFDFIVMGEVIEHVKNPKTFLKKAVNLLEKDGKIFLSTCANCAQVDHIFHFKNIYEIQKLLKNSNLKIKSELISPSENIPRKLWKVEKIAINYCSILKKK
;
A
#
# COMPACT_ATOMS: atom_id res chain seq x y z
N MET A 1 -19.07 28.00 6.57
CA MET A 1 -18.58 28.69 5.34
C MET A 1 -17.21 29.38 5.52
N ARG A 2 -16.32 28.95 6.45
CA ARG A 2 -15.02 29.65 6.66
C ARG A 2 -13.75 28.87 6.29
N ASP A 3 -13.84 27.61 5.81
CA ASP A 3 -12.66 26.76 5.56
C ASP A 3 -12.29 26.52 4.09
N THR A 4 -12.90 27.25 3.16
CA THR A 4 -12.56 27.20 1.73
C THR A 4 -11.31 28.03 1.38
N HIS A 5 -10.70 28.72 2.33
CA HIS A 5 -9.67 29.74 2.06
C HIS A 5 -8.24 29.19 1.88
N LEU A 6 -7.90 27.97 2.31
CA LEU A 6 -6.51 27.49 2.27
C LEU A 6 -6.12 26.71 1.00
N ILE A 7 -7.08 26.14 0.28
CA ILE A 7 -6.82 25.53 -1.04
C ILE A 7 -6.48 26.62 -2.10
N LYS A 8 -6.61 27.89 -1.75
CA LYS A 8 -6.41 29.06 -2.67
C LYS A 8 -5.00 29.26 -3.19
N LYS A 9 -3.93 28.67 -2.62
CA LYS A 9 -2.56 28.88 -3.12
C LYS A 9 -2.15 27.93 -4.26
N ILE A 10 -2.77 26.77 -4.40
CA ILE A 10 -2.53 25.85 -5.52
C ILE A 10 -3.79 25.86 -6.35
N LYS A 11 -3.72 26.38 -7.60
CA LYS A 11 -4.86 26.36 -8.53
C LYS A 11 -5.28 24.90 -8.77
N LEU A 12 -6.25 24.38 -8.00
CA LEU A 12 -6.84 23.04 -8.18
C LEU A 12 -7.35 22.81 -9.61
N SER A 13 -7.56 23.88 -10.38
CA SER A 13 -7.87 23.81 -11.81
C SER A 13 -6.84 23.02 -12.64
N LYS A 14 -5.58 22.98 -12.20
CA LYS A 14 -4.55 22.15 -12.84
C LYS A 14 -4.70 20.64 -12.56
N PHE A 15 -5.40 20.27 -11.48
CA PHE A 15 -5.57 18.89 -10.99
C PHE A 15 -7.01 18.44 -11.15
N LYS A 16 -7.49 18.40 -12.41
CA LYS A 16 -8.89 18.20 -12.76
C LYS A 16 -9.50 16.92 -12.18
N ASN A 17 -8.80 15.80 -12.30
CA ASN A 17 -9.30 14.50 -11.83
C ASN A 17 -9.36 14.44 -10.30
N PHE A 18 -8.30 14.90 -9.64
CA PHE A 18 -8.27 14.99 -8.19
C PHE A 18 -9.36 15.92 -7.63
N SER A 19 -9.52 17.09 -8.24
CA SER A 19 -10.59 18.05 -7.86
C SER A 19 -11.99 17.45 -7.99
N LEU A 20 -12.25 16.67 -9.06
CA LEU A 20 -13.51 15.96 -9.23
C LEU A 20 -13.76 14.92 -8.12
N VAL A 21 -12.73 14.15 -7.75
CA VAL A 21 -12.84 13.17 -6.68
C VAL A 21 -13.08 13.85 -5.33
N LEU A 22 -12.38 14.96 -5.03
CA LEU A 22 -12.58 15.74 -3.81
C LEU A 22 -13.98 16.33 -3.72
N LYS A 23 -14.47 16.95 -4.82
CA LYS A 23 -15.84 17.47 -4.89
C LYS A 23 -16.86 16.36 -4.64
N LYS A 24 -16.68 15.18 -5.24
CA LYS A 24 -17.60 14.06 -5.01
C LYS A 24 -17.54 13.56 -3.56
N LEU A 25 -16.32 13.47 -2.98
CA LEU A 25 -16.14 13.07 -1.58
C LEU A 25 -16.82 14.04 -0.61
N SER A 26 -16.72 15.37 -0.84
CA SER A 26 -17.35 16.38 0.02
C SER A 26 -18.87 16.27 0.06
N ILE A 27 -19.47 15.82 -1.05
CA ILE A 27 -20.93 15.62 -1.14
C ILE A 27 -21.35 14.29 -0.50
N THR A 28 -20.60 13.21 -0.78
CA THR A 28 -21.01 11.84 -0.38
C THR A 28 -20.62 11.48 1.04
N ARG A 29 -19.53 12.05 1.57
CA ARG A 29 -18.97 11.76 2.89
C ARG A 29 -18.32 13.00 3.53
N PRO A 30 -19.10 14.03 3.92
CA PRO A 30 -18.58 15.31 4.39
C PRO A 30 -17.63 15.17 5.60
N ASN A 31 -17.93 14.28 6.55
CA ASN A 31 -17.06 14.06 7.72
C ASN A 31 -15.69 13.46 7.33
N ASN A 32 -15.66 12.55 6.34
CA ASN A 32 -14.41 12.01 5.82
C ASN A 32 -13.65 13.08 5.03
N PHE A 33 -14.36 13.83 4.19
CA PHE A 33 -13.79 14.96 3.46
C PHE A 33 -13.12 15.96 4.40
N PHE A 34 -13.75 16.31 5.52
CA PHE A 34 -13.18 17.25 6.50
C PHE A 34 -11.82 16.77 7.03
N LYS A 35 -11.73 15.48 7.42
CA LYS A 35 -10.45 14.88 7.88
C LYS A 35 -9.39 14.90 6.79
N VAL A 36 -9.76 14.47 5.58
CA VAL A 36 -8.88 14.43 4.40
C VAL A 36 -8.43 15.84 4.03
N ASN A 37 -9.31 16.83 4.06
CA ASN A 37 -9.02 18.21 3.70
C ASN A 37 -8.00 18.86 4.65
N LYS A 38 -8.08 18.58 5.97
CA LYS A 38 -7.05 19.01 6.94
C LYS A 38 -5.66 18.50 6.55
N PHE A 39 -5.56 17.24 6.14
CA PHE A 39 -4.31 16.64 5.69
C PHE A 39 -3.82 17.26 4.37
N ILE A 40 -4.71 17.41 3.38
CA ILE A 40 -4.38 17.94 2.05
C ILE A 40 -3.84 19.37 2.13
N ASN A 41 -4.42 20.21 2.98
CA ASN A 41 -4.02 21.61 3.14
C ASN A 41 -2.57 21.78 3.63
N LEU A 42 -1.98 20.76 4.20
CA LEU A 42 -0.59 20.73 4.65
C LEU A 42 0.38 20.24 3.57
N GLN A 43 -0.11 19.87 2.39
CA GLN A 43 0.71 19.22 1.38
C GLN A 43 1.33 20.22 0.38
N LYS A 44 2.48 19.79 -0.18
CA LYS A 44 3.22 20.53 -1.21
C LYS A 44 2.80 20.06 -2.61
N LEU A 45 3.26 20.76 -3.65
CA LEU A 45 2.95 20.49 -5.05
C LEU A 45 3.11 19.01 -5.45
N GLU A 46 4.17 18.35 -5.02
CA GLU A 46 4.43 16.91 -5.29
C GLU A 46 3.26 16.00 -4.88
N TYR A 47 2.56 16.33 -3.81
CA TYR A 47 1.36 15.59 -3.40
C TYR A 47 0.25 15.72 -4.43
N PHE A 48 -0.04 16.93 -4.90
CA PHE A 48 -1.12 17.19 -5.84
C PHE A 48 -0.86 16.56 -7.20
N GLU A 49 0.41 16.56 -7.65
CA GLU A 49 0.84 15.85 -8.86
C GLU A 49 0.62 14.33 -8.72
N THR A 50 1.04 13.76 -7.58
CA THR A 50 0.83 12.33 -7.28
C THR A 50 -0.68 12.00 -7.18
N ALA A 51 -1.46 12.85 -6.55
CA ALA A 51 -2.92 12.66 -6.40
C ALA A 51 -3.63 12.72 -7.76
N GLU A 52 -3.27 13.67 -8.61
CA GLU A 52 -3.82 13.76 -9.97
C GLU A 52 -3.45 12.54 -10.81
N GLU A 53 -2.19 12.08 -10.72
CA GLU A 53 -1.74 10.87 -11.41
C GLU A 53 -2.53 9.64 -10.99
N ILE A 54 -2.72 9.43 -9.69
CA ILE A 54 -3.49 8.30 -9.15
C ILE A 54 -4.97 8.41 -9.58
N CYS A 55 -5.58 9.59 -9.51
CA CYS A 55 -6.96 9.77 -9.95
C CYS A 55 -7.14 9.52 -11.45
N LYS A 56 -6.18 9.91 -12.30
CA LYS A 56 -6.18 9.56 -13.74
C LYS A 56 -6.14 8.06 -13.95
N MET A 57 -5.25 7.35 -13.24
CA MET A 57 -5.16 5.89 -13.33
C MET A 57 -6.48 5.22 -12.91
N VAL A 58 -7.04 5.65 -11.79
CA VAL A 58 -8.31 5.13 -11.27
C VAL A 58 -9.45 5.30 -12.28
N PHE A 59 -9.63 6.49 -12.86
CA PHE A 59 -10.67 6.72 -13.87
C PHE A 59 -10.41 5.93 -15.16
N SER A 60 -9.16 5.73 -15.55
CA SER A 60 -8.80 4.87 -16.69
C SER A 60 -9.19 3.41 -16.43
N LEU A 61 -8.99 2.92 -15.20
CA LEU A 61 -9.37 1.56 -14.79
C LEU A 61 -10.89 1.41 -14.69
N GLU A 62 -11.62 2.39 -14.16
CA GLU A 62 -13.08 2.40 -14.14
C GLU A 62 -13.63 2.25 -15.56
N LYS A 63 -13.13 3.06 -16.50
CA LYS A 63 -13.52 2.97 -17.92
C LYS A 63 -13.21 1.60 -18.52
N LYS A 64 -11.97 1.10 -18.33
CA LYS A 64 -11.54 -0.19 -18.86
C LYS A 64 -12.36 -1.36 -18.32
N TRP A 65 -12.72 -1.32 -17.05
CA TRP A 65 -13.51 -2.37 -16.41
C TRP A 65 -15.02 -2.18 -16.53
N LYS A 66 -15.45 -1.18 -17.33
CA LYS A 66 -16.88 -0.81 -17.54
C LYS A 66 -17.62 -0.56 -16.23
N LEU A 67 -16.92 0.06 -15.26
CA LEU A 67 -17.48 0.44 -13.97
C LEU A 67 -18.14 1.84 -14.07
N LYS A 68 -19.11 2.09 -13.17
CA LYS A 68 -19.69 3.44 -13.04
C LYS A 68 -18.64 4.45 -12.59
N LYS A 69 -18.71 5.68 -13.07
CA LYS A 69 -17.84 6.78 -12.63
C LYS A 69 -17.90 6.93 -11.10
N PHE A 70 -16.75 7.13 -10.47
CA PHE A 70 -16.57 7.17 -9.01
C PHE A 70 -16.82 5.83 -8.28
N TYR A 71 -16.82 4.70 -8.99
CA TYR A 71 -16.88 3.39 -8.36
C TYR A 71 -15.73 3.21 -7.34
N SER A 72 -14.51 3.64 -7.70
CA SER A 72 -13.34 3.63 -6.82
C SER A 72 -13.53 4.47 -5.55
N LEU A 73 -14.19 5.61 -5.64
CA LEU A 73 -14.48 6.43 -4.47
C LEU A 73 -15.52 5.75 -3.55
N ASN A 74 -16.51 5.07 -4.11
CA ASN A 74 -17.43 4.25 -3.33
C ASN A 74 -16.71 3.09 -2.66
N SER A 75 -15.81 2.43 -3.37
CA SER A 75 -14.95 1.36 -2.84
C SER A 75 -14.05 1.85 -1.69
N TYR A 76 -13.45 3.04 -1.83
CA TYR A 76 -12.70 3.70 -0.77
C TYR A 76 -13.58 3.99 0.46
N ASN A 77 -14.79 4.49 0.24
CA ASN A 77 -15.73 4.77 1.33
C ASN A 77 -16.14 3.50 2.09
N SER A 78 -16.38 2.39 1.36
CA SER A 78 -16.67 1.08 1.97
C SER A 78 -15.47 0.58 2.76
N LEU A 79 -14.27 0.66 2.20
CA LEU A 79 -13.03 0.28 2.89
C LEU A 79 -12.83 1.08 4.19
N CYS A 80 -13.10 2.38 4.20
CA CYS A 80 -13.04 3.19 5.41
C CYS A 80 -14.02 2.73 6.49
N GLN A 81 -15.23 2.32 6.10
CA GLN A 81 -16.23 1.79 7.03
C GLN A 81 -15.82 0.42 7.59
N GLU A 82 -15.37 -0.48 6.72
CA GLU A 82 -14.87 -1.80 7.11
C GLU A 82 -13.69 -1.68 8.08
N THR A 83 -12.69 -0.84 7.74
CA THR A 83 -11.53 -0.56 8.62
C THR A 83 -11.98 -0.04 9.98
N MET A 84 -12.95 0.86 10.04
CA MET A 84 -13.46 1.38 11.30
C MET A 84 -14.11 0.28 12.15
N LEU A 85 -14.92 -0.58 11.53
CA LEU A 85 -15.58 -1.68 12.23
C LEU A 85 -14.58 -2.71 12.75
N GLU A 86 -13.58 -3.06 11.94
CA GLU A 86 -12.51 -3.98 12.36
C GLU A 86 -11.64 -3.38 13.48
N GLN A 87 -11.38 -2.07 13.44
CA GLN A 87 -10.62 -1.40 14.50
C GLN A 87 -11.41 -1.33 15.82
N LEU A 88 -12.73 -1.13 15.75
CA LEU A 88 -13.60 -1.21 16.93
C LEU A 88 -13.62 -2.64 17.51
N TYR A 89 -13.67 -3.65 16.65
CA TYR A 89 -13.59 -5.04 17.07
C TYR A 89 -12.26 -5.34 17.79
N LEU A 90 -11.13 -4.88 17.23
CA LEU A 90 -9.80 -5.01 17.86
C LEU A 90 -9.77 -4.34 19.24
N LYS A 91 -10.28 -3.11 19.36
CA LYS A 91 -10.33 -2.39 20.65
C LYS A 91 -11.09 -3.19 21.70
N LYS A 92 -12.25 -3.76 21.32
CA LYS A 92 -13.11 -4.55 22.23
C LYS A 92 -12.49 -5.91 22.57
N ASN A 93 -11.98 -6.65 21.59
CA ASN A 93 -11.63 -8.07 21.74
C ASN A 93 -10.11 -8.33 21.88
N GLY A 94 -9.25 -7.32 21.63
CA GLY A 94 -7.80 -7.43 21.77
C GLY A 94 -7.09 -8.16 20.62
N THR A 95 -7.82 -8.65 19.62
CA THR A 95 -7.30 -9.37 18.45
C THR A 95 -8.15 -9.10 17.21
N TYR A 96 -7.64 -9.45 16.03
CA TYR A 96 -8.37 -9.30 14.78
C TYR A 96 -9.51 -10.31 14.65
N ARG A 97 -10.61 -9.89 14.03
CA ARG A 97 -11.77 -10.75 13.76
C ARG A 97 -11.38 -11.96 12.90
N ALA A 98 -10.54 -11.75 11.89
CA ALA A 98 -10.06 -12.81 11.00
C ALA A 98 -9.34 -13.93 11.76
N ILE A 99 -8.57 -13.59 12.80
CA ILE A 99 -7.86 -14.57 13.66
C ILE A 99 -8.88 -15.35 14.50
N ASN A 100 -9.81 -14.67 15.17
CA ASN A 100 -10.79 -15.30 16.02
C ASN A 100 -11.72 -16.25 15.26
N ASN A 101 -12.13 -15.86 14.06
CA ASN A 101 -13.06 -16.64 13.26
C ASN A 101 -12.35 -17.64 12.34
N LYS A 102 -11.01 -17.77 12.43
CA LYS A 102 -10.18 -18.63 11.56
C LYS A 102 -10.50 -18.41 10.07
N ILE A 103 -10.75 -17.14 9.70
CA ILE A 103 -11.11 -16.77 8.33
C ILE A 103 -9.90 -17.04 7.43
N ASP A 104 -10.13 -17.81 6.38
CA ASP A 104 -9.14 -17.96 5.31
C ASP A 104 -9.39 -16.86 4.26
N ASN A 105 -8.42 -15.95 4.08
CA ASN A 105 -8.55 -14.79 3.21
C ASN A 105 -8.68 -15.12 1.71
N ILE A 106 -8.60 -16.39 1.37
CA ILE A 106 -8.63 -16.89 -0.02
C ILE A 106 -9.89 -16.43 -0.76
N ASP A 107 -11.02 -16.29 -0.09
CA ASP A 107 -12.29 -15.91 -0.73
C ASP A 107 -12.32 -14.46 -1.23
N LEU A 108 -11.64 -13.55 -0.55
CA LEU A 108 -11.47 -12.18 -1.03
C LEU A 108 -10.68 -12.18 -2.35
N TYR A 109 -9.57 -12.91 -2.38
CA TYR A 109 -8.66 -12.95 -3.54
C TYR A 109 -9.24 -13.72 -4.73
N LYS A 110 -10.16 -14.66 -4.52
CA LYS A 110 -10.86 -15.40 -5.58
C LYS A 110 -11.97 -14.58 -6.25
N SER A 111 -12.67 -13.73 -5.51
CA SER A 111 -13.78 -12.94 -6.04
C SER A 111 -13.30 -11.76 -6.88
N SER A 112 -13.48 -11.84 -8.21
CA SER A 112 -13.10 -10.75 -9.12
C SER A 112 -13.77 -9.41 -8.77
N LYS A 113 -15.05 -9.42 -8.39
CA LYS A 113 -15.79 -8.20 -8.02
C LYS A 113 -15.26 -7.60 -6.72
N LYS A 114 -15.10 -8.42 -5.67
CA LYS A 114 -14.56 -7.96 -4.37
C LYS A 114 -13.16 -7.43 -4.54
N MET A 115 -12.30 -8.16 -5.25
CA MET A 115 -10.90 -7.78 -5.49
C MET A 115 -10.77 -6.47 -6.27
N LYS A 116 -11.57 -6.25 -7.34
CA LYS A 116 -11.57 -4.97 -8.06
C LYS A 116 -11.96 -3.81 -7.16
N SER A 117 -13.00 -3.98 -6.34
CA SER A 117 -13.41 -2.96 -5.37
C SER A 117 -12.30 -2.67 -4.37
N TYR A 118 -11.73 -3.70 -3.76
CA TYR A 118 -10.63 -3.58 -2.81
C TYR A 118 -9.43 -2.84 -3.43
N LEU A 119 -8.93 -3.28 -4.59
CA LEU A 119 -7.78 -2.70 -5.28
C LEU A 119 -7.98 -1.21 -5.62
N LEU A 120 -9.17 -0.82 -6.09
CA LEU A 120 -9.47 0.58 -6.39
C LEU A 120 -9.61 1.42 -5.12
N GLY A 121 -10.16 0.85 -4.06
CA GLY A 121 -10.24 1.48 -2.74
C GLY A 121 -8.85 1.77 -2.17
N ILE A 122 -7.95 0.80 -2.14
CA ILE A 122 -6.59 0.96 -1.61
C ILE A 122 -5.70 1.86 -2.49
N MET A 123 -5.97 2.02 -3.78
CA MET A 123 -5.31 3.06 -4.58
C MET A 123 -5.61 4.46 -4.05
N LEU A 124 -6.85 4.74 -3.69
CA LEU A 124 -7.24 6.07 -3.17
C LEU A 124 -6.75 6.30 -1.74
N THR A 125 -6.52 5.25 -0.93
CA THR A 125 -5.90 5.43 0.38
C THR A 125 -4.49 6.04 0.27
N GLN A 126 -3.77 5.81 -0.84
CA GLN A 126 -2.43 6.35 -1.07
C GLN A 126 -2.39 7.89 -1.12
N ILE A 127 -3.55 8.52 -1.33
CA ILE A 127 -3.68 9.98 -1.37
C ILE A 127 -4.59 10.52 -0.25
N PHE A 128 -5.45 9.70 0.35
CA PHE A 128 -6.38 10.17 1.37
C PHE A 128 -5.99 9.76 2.80
N TRP A 129 -5.19 8.73 2.98
CA TRP A 129 -4.66 8.35 4.30
C TRP A 129 -3.24 8.87 4.47
N GLN A 130 -3.05 9.71 5.47
CA GLN A 130 -1.76 10.36 5.74
C GLN A 130 -0.60 9.36 5.87
N SER A 131 -0.83 8.23 6.55
CA SER A 131 0.19 7.18 6.75
C SER A 131 0.57 6.52 5.42
N HIS A 132 -0.40 6.18 4.57
CA HIS A 132 -0.15 5.56 3.27
C HIS A 132 0.60 6.51 2.34
N TYR A 133 0.22 7.79 2.30
CA TYR A 133 0.97 8.78 1.52
C TYR A 133 2.42 8.95 2.03
N LYS A 134 2.63 8.95 3.35
CA LYS A 134 3.98 9.02 3.93
C LYS A 134 4.83 7.80 3.53
N ILE A 135 4.24 6.58 3.53
CA ILE A 135 4.90 5.36 3.07
C ILE A 135 5.24 5.46 1.59
N LEU A 136 4.29 5.88 0.74
CA LEU A 136 4.52 6.08 -0.69
C LEU A 136 5.65 7.10 -0.96
N LYS A 137 5.66 8.20 -0.22
CA LYS A 137 6.73 9.22 -0.31
C LYS A 137 8.08 8.67 0.15
N PHE A 138 8.12 7.91 1.25
CA PHE A 138 9.32 7.22 1.72
C PHE A 138 9.83 6.24 0.66
N TYR A 139 8.95 5.44 0.06
CA TYR A 139 9.28 4.52 -1.02
C TYR A 139 9.89 5.26 -2.22
N LYS A 140 9.19 6.27 -2.77
CA LYS A 140 9.66 7.09 -3.90
C LYS A 140 11.03 7.72 -3.65
N LYS A 141 11.32 8.16 -2.42
CA LYS A 141 12.64 8.68 -2.03
C LYS A 141 13.73 7.61 -2.12
N ASN A 142 13.44 6.38 -1.70
CA ASN A 142 14.43 5.31 -1.56
C ASN A 142 14.68 4.50 -2.84
N ILE A 143 13.81 4.58 -3.84
CA ILE A 143 13.99 3.92 -5.14
C ILE A 143 14.76 4.76 -6.15
N LYS A 144 15.04 6.03 -5.86
CA LYS A 144 15.84 6.91 -6.73
C LYS A 144 17.27 6.38 -6.82
N THR A 145 17.61 5.74 -7.94
CA THR A 145 18.94 5.22 -8.21
C THR A 145 19.30 5.39 -9.68
N LYS A 146 20.59 5.71 -9.96
CA LYS A 146 21.13 5.73 -11.32
C LYS A 146 21.46 4.32 -11.84
N LYS A 147 21.59 3.34 -10.94
CA LYS A 147 21.92 1.96 -11.29
C LYS A 147 20.67 1.21 -11.76
N LYS A 148 20.84 0.34 -12.72
CA LYS A 148 19.84 -0.68 -13.10
C LYS A 148 19.54 -1.58 -11.90
N VAL A 149 18.27 -1.93 -11.72
CA VAL A 149 17.80 -2.81 -10.65
C VAL A 149 16.99 -3.96 -11.24
N LYS A 150 17.37 -5.20 -10.87
CA LYS A 150 16.53 -6.38 -11.06
C LYS A 150 15.70 -6.57 -9.79
N PHE A 151 14.39 -6.42 -9.90
CA PHE A 151 13.52 -6.42 -8.72
C PHE A 151 12.54 -7.59 -8.68
N LEU A 152 12.04 -7.88 -7.47
CA LEU A 152 10.91 -8.75 -7.22
C LEU A 152 9.88 -7.96 -6.39
N GLU A 153 8.67 -7.80 -6.88
CA GLU A 153 7.53 -7.38 -6.06
C GLU A 153 6.70 -8.60 -5.69
N ILE A 154 6.43 -8.76 -4.39
CA ILE A 154 5.63 -9.84 -3.82
C ILE A 154 4.35 -9.24 -3.26
N GLY A 155 3.19 -9.68 -3.77
CA GLY A 155 1.91 -9.08 -3.43
C GLY A 155 1.77 -7.68 -4.03
N SER A 156 1.49 -7.62 -5.32
CA SER A 156 1.50 -6.36 -6.09
C SER A 156 0.37 -5.39 -5.75
N GLY A 157 -0.72 -5.89 -5.17
CA GLY A 157 -1.86 -5.11 -4.73
C GLY A 157 -2.30 -4.04 -5.75
N HIS A 158 -2.21 -2.79 -5.34
CA HIS A 158 -2.59 -1.63 -6.17
C HIS A 158 -1.58 -1.27 -7.28
N GLY A 159 -0.41 -1.92 -7.37
CA GLY A 159 0.55 -1.76 -8.46
C GLY A 159 1.35 -0.46 -8.51
N LEU A 160 1.15 0.48 -7.59
CA LEU A 160 1.85 1.76 -7.60
C LEU A 160 3.33 1.63 -7.26
N LEU A 161 3.69 0.64 -6.43
CA LEU A 161 5.10 0.43 -6.07
C LEU A 161 5.91 -0.02 -7.30
N SER A 162 5.42 -1.04 -8.03
CA SER A 162 6.02 -1.43 -9.32
C SER A 162 6.07 -0.28 -10.30
N LYS A 163 4.96 0.49 -10.43
CA LYS A 163 4.93 1.64 -11.35
C LYS A 163 6.03 2.64 -11.05
N TYR A 164 6.14 3.12 -9.82
CA TYR A 164 7.17 4.11 -9.48
C TYR A 164 8.59 3.55 -9.59
N LEU A 165 8.79 2.25 -9.31
CA LEU A 165 10.09 1.61 -9.49
C LEU A 165 10.48 1.52 -10.98
N MET A 166 9.54 1.15 -11.85
CA MET A 166 9.75 1.10 -13.30
C MET A 166 10.02 2.50 -13.89
N ASP A 167 9.29 3.52 -13.44
CA ASP A 167 9.45 4.89 -13.90
C ASP A 167 10.76 5.52 -13.40
N SER A 168 11.31 5.03 -12.28
CA SER A 168 12.54 5.56 -11.70
C SER A 168 13.78 5.32 -12.56
N ASN A 169 13.79 4.26 -13.38
CA ASN A 169 14.87 3.95 -14.31
C ASN A 169 14.38 2.99 -15.43
N LEU A 170 14.46 3.41 -16.68
CA LEU A 170 14.05 2.63 -17.85
C LEU A 170 14.86 1.34 -18.06
N LYS A 171 15.99 1.19 -17.37
CA LYS A 171 16.80 -0.05 -17.41
C LYS A 171 16.34 -1.10 -16.39
N ASN A 172 15.43 -0.74 -15.47
CA ASN A 172 14.90 -1.68 -14.47
C ASN A 172 14.16 -2.83 -15.15
N SER A 173 14.30 -4.01 -14.54
CA SER A 173 13.63 -5.25 -14.95
C SER A 173 13.23 -6.04 -13.73
N GLY A 174 12.27 -6.95 -13.85
CA GLY A 174 11.92 -7.72 -12.64
C GLY A 174 10.79 -8.70 -12.82
N VAL A 175 10.37 -9.19 -11.68
CA VAL A 175 9.27 -10.13 -11.51
C VAL A 175 8.23 -9.50 -10.59
N ILE A 176 6.98 -9.61 -10.96
CA ILE A 176 5.83 -9.26 -10.13
C ILE A 176 5.05 -10.54 -9.86
N CYS A 177 5.04 -10.98 -8.61
CA CYS A 177 4.41 -12.21 -8.15
C CYS A 177 3.22 -11.90 -7.26
N ASP A 178 2.05 -12.43 -7.61
CA ASP A 178 0.83 -12.26 -6.83
C ASP A 178 -0.09 -13.47 -7.00
N ILE A 179 -0.75 -13.88 -5.93
CA ILE A 179 -1.76 -14.94 -5.96
C ILE A 179 -3.05 -14.50 -6.65
N SER A 180 -3.30 -13.20 -6.70
CA SER A 180 -4.50 -12.60 -7.30
C SER A 180 -4.29 -12.25 -8.78
N LYS A 181 -5.03 -12.91 -9.68
CA LYS A 181 -5.10 -12.54 -11.09
C LYS A 181 -5.56 -11.09 -11.30
N GLN A 182 -6.44 -10.59 -10.42
CA GLN A 182 -7.00 -9.24 -10.49
C GLN A 182 -5.93 -8.20 -10.18
N SER A 183 -5.09 -8.43 -9.15
CA SER A 183 -3.94 -7.57 -8.85
C SER A 183 -2.99 -7.51 -10.04
N LEU A 184 -2.58 -8.65 -10.60
CA LEU A 184 -1.70 -8.67 -11.77
C LEU A 184 -2.33 -8.00 -12.99
N SER A 185 -3.65 -8.19 -13.23
CA SER A 185 -4.38 -7.50 -14.30
C SER A 185 -4.37 -5.98 -14.11
N LEU A 186 -4.57 -5.51 -12.88
CA LEU A 186 -4.50 -4.08 -12.55
C LEU A 186 -3.10 -3.53 -12.81
N VAL A 187 -2.06 -4.19 -12.31
CA VAL A 187 -0.67 -3.77 -12.50
C VAL A 187 -0.30 -3.72 -13.99
N LYS A 188 -0.64 -4.76 -14.77
CA LYS A 188 -0.45 -4.76 -16.24
C LYS A 188 -1.11 -3.55 -16.90
N ASN A 189 -2.31 -3.15 -16.42
CA ASN A 189 -3.00 -1.98 -16.96
C ASN A 189 -2.32 -0.67 -16.58
N ILE A 190 -1.83 -0.54 -15.36
CA ILE A 190 -1.09 0.63 -14.90
C ILE A 190 0.22 0.78 -15.69
N LEU A 191 0.92 -0.33 -15.91
CA LEU A 191 2.21 -0.36 -16.59
C LEU A 191 2.13 -0.40 -18.13
N LYS A 192 0.93 -0.48 -18.73
CA LYS A 192 0.77 -0.68 -20.19
C LYS A 192 1.52 0.31 -21.06
N ASN A 193 1.72 1.54 -20.60
CA ASN A 193 2.44 2.59 -21.30
C ASN A 193 3.91 2.74 -20.84
N SER A 194 4.39 1.88 -19.95
CA SER A 194 5.78 1.91 -19.49
C SER A 194 6.69 1.38 -20.59
N LYS A 195 7.71 2.15 -20.96
CA LYS A 195 8.66 1.83 -22.06
C LYS A 195 9.45 0.54 -21.83
N ASN A 196 9.52 0.07 -20.60
CA ASN A 196 10.25 -1.13 -20.20
C ASN A 196 9.33 -2.29 -19.73
N LEU A 197 8.05 -2.27 -20.10
CA LEU A 197 7.08 -3.31 -19.73
C LEU A 197 7.54 -4.72 -20.18
N ASN A 198 8.19 -4.83 -21.33
CA ASN A 198 8.73 -6.09 -21.84
C ASN A 198 9.84 -6.70 -20.96
N LYS A 199 10.38 -5.95 -20.01
CA LYS A 199 11.38 -6.40 -19.03
C LYS A 199 10.75 -6.95 -17.74
N ILE A 200 9.41 -7.04 -17.68
CA ILE A 200 8.67 -7.50 -16.51
C ILE A 200 8.04 -8.86 -16.77
N LYS A 201 8.35 -9.82 -15.90
CA LYS A 201 7.66 -11.11 -15.83
C LYS A 201 6.57 -11.05 -14.78
N PHE A 202 5.34 -11.37 -15.15
CA PHE A 202 4.20 -11.49 -14.24
C PHE A 202 3.96 -12.96 -13.91
N ILE A 203 3.92 -13.29 -12.62
CA ILE A 203 3.74 -14.65 -12.13
C ILE A 203 2.52 -14.68 -11.21
N ASN A 204 1.48 -15.41 -11.64
CA ASN A 204 0.28 -15.64 -10.82
C ASN A 204 0.46 -16.93 -10.02
N GLU A 205 1.11 -16.82 -8.89
CA GLU A 205 1.40 -17.98 -8.06
C GLU A 205 1.70 -17.57 -6.61
N ASP A 206 1.65 -18.55 -5.71
CA ASP A 206 2.12 -18.39 -4.34
C ASP A 206 3.63 -18.10 -4.35
N PHE A 207 4.03 -17.09 -3.61
CA PHE A 207 5.43 -16.71 -3.43
C PHE A 207 6.31 -17.88 -2.99
N PHE A 208 5.80 -18.80 -2.17
CA PHE A 208 6.56 -19.97 -1.72
C PHE A 208 6.94 -20.93 -2.84
N LYS A 209 6.27 -20.87 -4.00
CA LYS A 209 6.61 -21.69 -5.17
C LYS A 209 7.63 -21.05 -6.09
N LEU A 210 8.01 -19.77 -5.90
CA LEU A 210 9.07 -19.14 -6.68
C LEU A 210 10.40 -19.88 -6.53
N ASN A 211 11.10 -20.05 -7.67
CA ASN A 211 12.40 -20.70 -7.70
C ASN A 211 13.47 -19.84 -7.00
N GLU A 212 14.18 -20.40 -6.01
CA GLU A 212 15.20 -19.72 -5.21
C GLU A 212 16.54 -19.51 -5.95
N LYS A 213 16.72 -20.06 -7.14
CA LYS A 213 17.92 -19.82 -7.98
C LYS A 213 17.99 -18.35 -8.46
N SER A 214 16.84 -17.68 -8.60
CA SER A 214 16.79 -16.28 -8.99
C SER A 214 17.16 -15.36 -7.84
N LYS A 215 18.05 -14.40 -8.07
CA LYS A 215 18.41 -13.36 -7.11
C LYS A 215 17.98 -12.00 -7.62
N PHE A 216 17.72 -11.07 -6.69
CA PHE A 216 17.20 -9.74 -6.97
C PHE A 216 17.95 -8.67 -6.19
N ASP A 217 18.22 -7.54 -6.86
CA ASP A 217 18.86 -6.38 -6.24
C ASP A 217 17.92 -5.66 -5.28
N PHE A 218 16.61 -5.74 -5.56
CA PHE A 218 15.59 -5.04 -4.79
C PHE A 218 14.32 -5.89 -4.67
N ILE A 219 13.89 -6.14 -3.44
CA ILE A 219 12.62 -6.84 -3.18
C ILE A 219 11.63 -5.84 -2.57
N VAL A 220 10.39 -5.86 -3.06
CA VAL A 220 9.29 -5.00 -2.61
C VAL A 220 8.22 -5.86 -1.97
N MET A 221 7.87 -5.56 -0.73
CA MET A 221 6.78 -6.17 0.03
C MET A 221 5.96 -5.03 0.68
N GLY A 222 4.90 -4.62 0.01
CA GLY A 222 4.04 -3.54 0.46
C GLY A 222 2.76 -4.08 1.08
N GLU A 223 2.61 -4.01 2.41
CA GLU A 223 1.44 -4.50 3.15
C GLU A 223 1.14 -5.98 2.80
N VAL A 224 2.08 -6.88 3.11
CA VAL A 224 1.99 -8.32 2.76
C VAL A 224 2.15 -9.22 3.97
N ILE A 225 3.10 -8.91 4.88
CA ILE A 225 3.47 -9.85 5.93
C ILE A 225 2.40 -10.03 7.01
N GLU A 226 1.45 -9.11 7.15
CA GLU A 226 0.26 -9.22 7.98
C GLU A 226 -0.81 -10.16 7.42
N HIS A 227 -0.72 -10.49 6.13
CA HIS A 227 -1.64 -11.40 5.43
C HIS A 227 -1.13 -12.85 5.38
N VAL A 228 0.01 -13.16 6.00
CA VAL A 228 0.59 -14.51 5.97
C VAL A 228 0.60 -15.16 7.36
N LYS A 229 0.35 -16.46 7.43
CA LYS A 229 0.32 -17.22 8.69
C LYS A 229 1.69 -17.23 9.40
N ASN A 230 2.78 -17.22 8.63
CA ASN A 230 4.14 -17.25 9.19
C ASN A 230 5.05 -16.20 8.53
N PRO A 231 5.02 -14.95 9.03
CA PRO A 231 5.88 -13.88 8.52
C PRO A 231 7.38 -14.18 8.57
N LYS A 232 7.83 -14.95 9.57
CA LYS A 232 9.25 -15.31 9.71
C LYS A 232 9.74 -16.18 8.55
N THR A 233 8.99 -17.23 8.20
CA THR A 233 9.31 -18.11 7.07
C THR A 233 9.22 -17.35 5.75
N PHE A 234 8.25 -16.46 5.61
CA PHE A 234 8.09 -15.60 4.44
C PHE A 234 9.30 -14.68 4.23
N LEU A 235 9.75 -14.01 5.29
CA LEU A 235 10.94 -13.16 5.27
C LEU A 235 12.22 -13.96 5.00
N LYS A 236 12.36 -15.16 5.58
CA LYS A 236 13.51 -16.04 5.32
C LYS A 236 13.64 -16.35 3.82
N LYS A 237 12.53 -16.70 3.16
CA LYS A 237 12.54 -16.92 1.71
C LYS A 237 12.89 -15.65 0.93
N ALA A 238 12.34 -14.49 1.31
CA ALA A 238 12.69 -13.22 0.67
C ALA A 238 14.20 -12.91 0.81
N VAL A 239 14.77 -13.15 1.99
CA VAL A 239 16.23 -13.00 2.22
C VAL A 239 17.06 -13.95 1.33
N ASN A 240 16.60 -15.19 1.13
CA ASN A 240 17.27 -16.14 0.23
C ASN A 240 17.27 -15.66 -1.22
N LEU A 241 16.22 -14.95 -1.66
CA LEU A 241 16.12 -14.39 -3.03
C LEU A 241 16.86 -13.06 -3.19
N LEU A 242 17.37 -12.46 -2.12
CA LEU A 242 18.05 -11.17 -2.16
C LEU A 242 19.53 -11.36 -2.53
N GLU A 243 20.05 -10.51 -3.43
CA GLU A 243 21.49 -10.39 -3.68
C GLU A 243 22.26 -9.97 -2.43
N LYS A 244 23.58 -10.20 -2.41
CA LYS A 244 24.46 -9.87 -1.26
C LYS A 244 24.30 -8.40 -0.85
N ASP A 245 24.34 -7.48 -1.79
CA ASP A 245 24.19 -6.04 -1.56
C ASP A 245 22.77 -5.51 -1.79
N GLY A 246 21.85 -6.43 -2.01
CA GLY A 246 20.45 -6.12 -2.29
C GLY A 246 19.74 -5.44 -1.12
N LYS A 247 18.60 -4.85 -1.42
CA LYS A 247 17.75 -4.18 -0.44
C LYS A 247 16.32 -4.72 -0.49
N ILE A 248 15.64 -4.66 0.65
CA ILE A 248 14.21 -4.93 0.73
C ILE A 248 13.52 -3.62 1.14
N PHE A 249 12.51 -3.21 0.40
CA PHE A 249 11.46 -2.33 0.92
C PHE A 249 10.38 -3.20 1.52
N LEU A 250 10.04 -2.93 2.77
CA LEU A 250 8.94 -3.58 3.46
C LEU A 250 8.04 -2.53 4.07
N SER A 251 6.74 -2.61 3.85
CA SER A 251 5.74 -1.95 4.69
C SER A 251 4.77 -2.96 5.29
N THR A 252 4.28 -2.63 6.47
CA THR A 252 3.31 -3.39 7.25
C THR A 252 2.75 -2.51 8.37
N CYS A 253 1.94 -3.06 9.26
CA CYS A 253 1.35 -2.27 10.33
C CYS A 253 1.23 -3.04 11.65
N ALA A 254 1.12 -2.30 12.75
CA ALA A 254 0.78 -2.82 14.07
C ALA A 254 -0.59 -2.29 14.49
N ASN A 255 -1.41 -3.14 15.11
CA ASN A 255 -2.79 -2.81 15.52
C ASN A 255 -3.67 -2.22 14.39
N CYS A 256 -3.36 -2.54 13.14
CA CYS A 256 -4.18 -2.17 11.99
C CYS A 256 -5.14 -3.32 11.67
N ALA A 257 -6.36 -3.23 12.13
CA ALA A 257 -7.35 -4.26 11.88
C ALA A 257 -7.98 -4.09 10.49
N GLN A 258 -7.94 -5.16 9.69
CA GLN A 258 -8.59 -5.30 8.39
C GLN A 258 -9.20 -6.68 8.28
N VAL A 259 -10.12 -6.85 7.34
CA VAL A 259 -10.85 -8.13 7.15
C VAL A 259 -9.93 -9.29 6.74
N ASP A 260 -8.78 -8.98 6.16
CA ASP A 260 -7.81 -9.93 5.59
C ASP A 260 -6.47 -9.96 6.34
N HIS A 261 -6.34 -9.26 7.48
CA HIS A 261 -5.17 -9.35 8.34
C HIS A 261 -5.27 -10.57 9.26
N ILE A 262 -4.42 -11.55 9.03
CA ILE A 262 -4.38 -12.81 9.79
C ILE A 262 -3.19 -12.92 10.74
N PHE A 263 -2.25 -11.96 10.69
CA PHE A 263 -1.15 -11.85 11.63
C PHE A 263 -1.19 -10.51 12.35
N HIS A 264 -1.29 -10.55 13.68
CA HIS A 264 -1.44 -9.35 14.51
C HIS A 264 -0.11 -8.95 15.14
N PHE A 265 0.55 -7.95 14.57
CA PHE A 265 1.62 -7.24 15.25
C PHE A 265 1.01 -6.28 16.28
N LYS A 266 1.30 -6.49 17.57
CA LYS A 266 0.74 -5.68 18.66
C LYS A 266 1.45 -4.34 18.84
N ASN A 267 2.66 -4.21 18.31
CA ASN A 267 3.47 -3.00 18.41
C ASN A 267 4.65 -3.03 17.40
N ILE A 268 5.31 -1.89 17.24
CA ILE A 268 6.44 -1.73 16.31
C ILE A 268 7.65 -2.58 16.73
N TYR A 269 7.85 -2.78 18.03
CA TYR A 269 8.97 -3.61 18.52
C TYR A 269 8.88 -5.05 18.01
N GLU A 270 7.68 -5.63 17.93
CA GLU A 270 7.49 -6.99 17.38
C GLU A 270 7.90 -7.06 15.91
N ILE A 271 7.57 -6.04 15.12
CA ILE A 271 7.99 -5.94 13.71
C ILE A 271 9.53 -5.85 13.64
N GLN A 272 10.15 -4.92 14.36
CA GLN A 272 11.59 -4.74 14.37
C GLN A 272 12.33 -5.99 14.86
N LYS A 273 11.82 -6.69 15.89
CA LYS A 273 12.36 -7.96 16.40
C LYS A 273 12.28 -9.06 15.34
N LEU A 274 11.14 -9.17 14.65
CA LEU A 274 10.96 -10.13 13.55
C LEU A 274 11.99 -9.88 12.44
N LEU A 275 12.18 -8.63 12.00
CA LEU A 275 13.16 -8.26 10.97
C LEU A 275 14.59 -8.63 11.41
N LYS A 276 14.96 -8.28 12.64
CA LYS A 276 16.27 -8.59 13.22
C LYS A 276 16.53 -10.11 13.28
N ASN A 277 15.52 -10.89 13.65
CA ASN A 277 15.57 -12.35 13.76
C ASN A 277 15.49 -13.05 12.39
N SER A 278 15.18 -12.31 11.33
CA SER A 278 15.18 -12.79 9.94
C SER A 278 16.47 -12.45 9.18
N ASN A 279 17.58 -12.20 9.90
CA ASN A 279 18.89 -11.84 9.35
C ASN A 279 18.86 -10.53 8.51
N LEU A 280 18.05 -9.57 8.94
CA LEU A 280 17.91 -8.27 8.30
C LEU A 280 18.39 -7.14 9.21
N LYS A 281 19.02 -6.13 8.60
CA LYS A 281 19.43 -4.87 9.24
C LYS A 281 18.60 -3.74 8.69
N ILE A 282 17.94 -2.96 9.56
CA ILE A 282 17.20 -1.75 9.20
C ILE A 282 18.20 -0.66 8.82
N LYS A 283 18.08 -0.11 7.61
CA LYS A 283 18.89 1.02 7.12
C LYS A 283 18.20 2.36 7.31
N SER A 284 16.91 2.37 7.09
CA SER A 284 16.03 3.51 7.37
C SER A 284 14.62 2.99 7.61
N GLU A 285 13.86 3.69 8.40
CA GLU A 285 12.48 3.33 8.71
C GLU A 285 11.60 4.57 8.86
N LEU A 286 10.31 4.38 8.71
CA LEU A 286 9.26 5.34 8.97
C LEU A 286 8.19 4.68 9.83
N ILE A 287 7.84 5.33 10.93
CA ILE A 287 6.74 4.95 11.83
C ILE A 287 5.69 6.05 11.74
N SER A 288 4.46 5.69 11.38
CA SER A 288 3.37 6.65 11.18
C SER A 288 2.11 6.18 11.91
N PRO A 289 1.82 6.68 13.11
CA PRO A 289 0.56 6.38 13.78
C PRO A 289 -0.62 7.00 13.00
N SER A 290 -1.76 6.33 13.07
CA SER A 290 -3.01 6.80 12.44
C SER A 290 -3.60 8.01 13.16
N GLU A 291 -3.29 8.17 14.44
CA GLU A 291 -3.78 9.23 15.31
C GLU A 291 -2.62 10.03 15.90
N ASN A 292 -2.81 11.34 16.04
CA ASN A 292 -1.81 12.23 16.65
C ASN A 292 -1.97 12.27 18.16
N ILE A 293 -1.62 11.16 18.82
CA ILE A 293 -1.63 11.05 20.28
C ILE A 293 -0.24 10.71 20.81
N PRO A 294 0.06 11.03 22.10
CA PRO A 294 1.36 10.72 22.70
C PRO A 294 1.74 9.24 22.59
N ARG A 295 3.01 8.96 22.29
CA ARG A 295 3.52 7.58 22.08
C ARG A 295 3.20 6.63 23.24
N LYS A 296 3.19 7.12 24.48
CA LYS A 296 2.85 6.35 25.69
C LYS A 296 1.45 5.74 25.64
N LEU A 297 0.52 6.37 24.91
CA LEU A 297 -0.87 5.91 24.78
C LEU A 297 -1.07 4.91 23.62
N TRP A 298 -0.13 4.75 22.70
CA TRP A 298 -0.30 3.90 21.50
C TRP A 298 -0.70 2.46 21.83
N LYS A 299 -0.09 1.87 22.86
CA LYS A 299 -0.39 0.51 23.31
C LYS A 299 -1.76 0.42 23.98
N VAL A 300 -2.06 1.35 24.88
CA VAL A 300 -3.32 1.37 25.65
C VAL A 300 -4.50 1.57 24.71
N GLU A 301 -4.42 2.55 23.84
CA GLU A 301 -5.46 2.88 22.87
C GLU A 301 -5.50 1.95 21.66
N LYS A 302 -4.56 0.99 21.55
CA LYS A 302 -4.45 0.05 20.43
C LYS A 302 -4.59 0.77 19.07
N ILE A 303 -3.92 1.93 18.94
CA ILE A 303 -4.00 2.68 17.68
C ILE A 303 -3.26 1.95 16.58
N ALA A 304 -3.77 2.10 15.35
CA ALA A 304 -3.11 1.59 14.16
C ALA A 304 -1.81 2.37 13.90
N ILE A 305 -0.71 1.65 13.67
CA ILE A 305 0.61 2.24 13.41
C ILE A 305 1.16 1.61 12.14
N ASN A 306 1.24 2.40 11.08
CA ASN A 306 1.90 1.95 9.86
C ASN A 306 3.42 2.06 10.00
N TYR A 307 4.10 1.08 9.46
CA TYR A 307 5.55 0.94 9.48
C TYR A 307 6.08 0.68 8.08
N CYS A 308 7.17 1.32 7.70
CA CYS A 308 7.93 0.86 6.54
C CYS A 308 9.43 1.04 6.74
N SER A 309 10.21 0.25 6.01
CA SER A 309 11.67 0.25 6.15
C SER A 309 12.40 -0.15 4.87
N ILE A 310 13.64 0.31 4.77
CA ILE A 310 14.64 -0.24 3.85
C ILE A 310 15.57 -1.14 4.65
N LEU A 311 15.68 -2.36 4.20
CA LEU A 311 16.42 -3.44 4.86
C LEU A 311 17.58 -3.90 3.99
N LYS A 312 18.62 -4.43 4.62
CA LYS A 312 19.73 -5.18 3.99
C LYS A 312 19.96 -6.48 4.75
N LYS A 313 20.62 -7.45 4.12
CA LYS A 313 21.19 -8.59 4.87
C LYS A 313 22.15 -8.08 5.95
N LYS A 314 22.21 -8.82 7.05
CA LYS A 314 23.27 -8.64 8.05
C LYS A 314 24.59 -9.15 7.52
#